data_5a5be1b2e8084c9f05ab460905804782
#
_entry.id   5a5be1b2e8084c9f05ab460905804782
#
_cell.length_a   1.000
_cell.length_b   1.000
_cell.length_c   1.000
_cell.angle_alpha   90.00
_cell.angle_beta   90.00
_cell.angle_gamma   90.00
#
_symmetry.space_group_name_H-M   'P 1'
#
loop_
_entity.id
_entity.type
_entity.pdbx_description
1 polymer ?
#
loop_
_entity_poly.entity_id
_entity_poly.type
_entity_poly.pdbx_seq_one_letter_code
_entity_poly.pdbx_strand_id
1 'polypeptide(L)'
;LYFCSVKSSIKILLLLLCVVGLSSCYSFEARTHRLQSTLREQQQRADNLTERLKEALINSDFDSIWHYTRSDDNIIFYIYKGNQLVYWSDSWLSASDRSMQYIYDQWQYKQWDNAQGICHRTKVGDYQVVVAIPIKYNYSLTSAQLHNGFIPPFRGEEHWRLNLRQSNDALPIFSQDGAYLFSVENLSDAEAAQQATQYEMIENFSYQSLLAVDKQNTSFSRTKIRTYYVITFVMIGVLLIVAISSLIRYRGFRRMRLGGKFQMVLTPTMMVILLSIYIVSLEHSQRVFIKTQQLRLGKKAQYVQMALQNMYFWDIGISPANTMSLNIDLRDMSFAYETDIHVYDLNGRLIGTSTPKLFEKGLLPTHVAPEIIFSDAKKLVQYDRIGNVRYLSAYTEFINGNYTKIGYIALPHFISQEEMAADLQTFNMQILPLYILLLLGSIIVVWIVSYRVTSSLSLVTKQLEENEAGQHID
;
A
#
# COMPACT_ATOMS: atom_id res chain seq x y z
N LEU A 1 11.02 42.04 -34.37
CA LEU A 1 10.39 41.49 -33.12
C LEU A 1 10.18 39.98 -33.20
N TYR A 2 9.88 39.38 -34.34
CA TYR A 2 9.68 37.91 -34.49
C TYR A 2 10.96 37.08 -34.33
N PHE A 3 12.11 37.59 -34.75
CA PHE A 3 13.43 36.92 -34.67
C PHE A 3 13.99 36.84 -33.23
N CYS A 4 13.58 37.72 -32.35
CA CYS A 4 14.02 37.71 -30.94
C CYS A 4 13.28 36.68 -30.10
N SER A 5 11.99 36.39 -30.43
CA SER A 5 11.14 35.39 -29.76
C SER A 5 11.61 33.95 -30.05
N VAL A 6 11.99 33.66 -31.29
CA VAL A 6 12.46 32.34 -31.73
C VAL A 6 13.78 31.94 -31.05
N LYS A 7 14.74 32.91 -30.91
CA LYS A 7 16.00 32.67 -30.19
C LYS A 7 15.79 32.39 -28.69
N SER A 8 14.82 33.02 -28.07
CA SER A 8 14.46 32.76 -26.65
C SER A 8 13.85 31.39 -26.46
N SER A 9 12.93 30.98 -27.35
CA SER A 9 12.27 29.64 -27.30
C SER A 9 13.27 28.51 -27.56
N ILE A 10 14.23 28.70 -28.45
CA ILE A 10 15.32 27.71 -28.70
C ILE A 10 16.24 27.59 -27.49
N LYS A 11 16.57 28.72 -26.79
CA LYS A 11 17.36 28.67 -25.57
C LYS A 11 16.63 27.94 -24.43
N ILE A 12 15.32 28.14 -24.27
CA ILE A 12 14.50 27.45 -23.28
C ILE A 12 14.40 25.97 -23.61
N LEU A 13 14.24 25.63 -24.89
CA LEU A 13 14.20 24.22 -25.35
C LEU A 13 15.55 23.51 -25.12
N LEU A 14 16.66 24.21 -25.40
CA LEU A 14 18.02 23.73 -25.13
C LEU A 14 18.27 23.57 -23.61
N LEU A 15 17.78 24.48 -22.80
CA LEU A 15 17.89 24.43 -21.34
C LEU A 15 17.04 23.27 -20.77
N LEU A 16 15.84 23.06 -21.30
CA LEU A 16 15.00 21.89 -21.00
C LEU A 16 15.65 20.57 -21.44
N LEU A 17 16.24 20.52 -22.64
CA LEU A 17 16.99 19.36 -23.11
C LEU A 17 18.27 19.11 -22.28
N CYS A 18 18.95 20.14 -21.83
CA CYS A 18 20.08 20.01 -20.89
C CYS A 18 19.61 19.53 -19.52
N VAL A 19 18.50 20.00 -18.99
CA VAL A 19 17.92 19.53 -17.71
C VAL A 19 17.46 18.09 -17.83
N VAL A 20 16.82 17.70 -18.93
CA VAL A 20 16.44 16.30 -19.21
C VAL A 20 17.68 15.43 -19.43
N GLY A 21 18.71 15.94 -20.14
CA GLY A 21 19.99 15.25 -20.33
C GLY A 21 20.78 15.08 -19.03
N LEU A 22 20.77 16.09 -18.15
CA LEU A 22 21.41 16.00 -16.83
C LEU A 22 20.65 15.07 -15.87
N SER A 23 19.34 14.92 -15.99
CA SER A 23 18.57 13.93 -15.24
C SER A 23 18.79 12.50 -15.73
N SER A 24 19.19 12.30 -17.00
CA SER A 24 19.54 10.99 -17.59
C SER A 24 20.97 10.53 -17.27
N CYS A 25 21.88 11.43 -16.92
CA CYS A 25 23.30 11.15 -16.66
C CYS A 25 23.63 10.86 -15.19
N TYR A 26 22.72 10.24 -14.43
CA TYR A 26 23.19 9.55 -13.23
C TYR A 26 23.89 8.27 -13.67
N SER A 27 25.21 8.26 -13.68
CA SER A 27 26.00 7.06 -13.99
C SER A 27 25.64 5.92 -13.02
N PHE A 28 25.73 4.67 -13.47
CA PHE A 28 25.53 3.49 -12.64
C PHE A 28 26.34 3.56 -11.34
N GLU A 29 27.59 4.07 -11.41
CA GLU A 29 28.45 4.30 -10.26
C GLU A 29 27.83 5.27 -9.24
N ALA A 30 27.32 6.41 -9.67
CA ALA A 30 26.73 7.39 -8.75
C ALA A 30 25.49 6.84 -8.02
N ARG A 31 24.71 6.02 -8.70
CA ARG A 31 23.55 5.34 -8.09
C ARG A 31 23.97 4.23 -7.11
N THR A 32 25.02 3.48 -7.44
CA THR A 32 25.60 2.47 -6.56
C THR A 32 26.24 3.11 -5.33
N HIS A 33 26.93 4.25 -5.46
CA HIS A 33 27.41 5.03 -4.31
C HIS A 33 26.28 5.49 -3.39
N ARG A 34 25.12 5.86 -3.93
CA ARG A 34 23.95 6.20 -3.12
C ARG A 34 23.39 4.97 -2.38
N LEU A 35 23.34 3.81 -3.04
CA LEU A 35 22.98 2.55 -2.39
C LEU A 35 23.93 2.24 -1.22
N GLN A 36 25.23 2.39 -1.44
CA GLN A 36 26.28 2.20 -0.42
C GLN A 36 26.09 3.17 0.78
N SER A 37 25.84 4.45 0.52
CA SER A 37 25.64 5.44 1.61
C SER A 37 24.36 5.15 2.41
N THR A 38 23.27 4.80 1.74
CA THR A 38 22.02 4.40 2.40
C THR A 38 22.22 3.13 3.23
N LEU A 39 22.99 2.16 2.72
CA LEU A 39 23.28 0.93 3.44
C LEU A 39 24.04 1.21 4.74
N ARG A 40 25.07 2.03 4.70
CA ARG A 40 25.82 2.45 5.89
C ARG A 40 24.95 3.17 6.92
N GLU A 41 24.07 4.03 6.46
CA GLU A 41 23.10 4.70 7.34
C GLU A 41 22.18 3.69 8.03
N GLN A 42 21.66 2.71 7.30
CA GLN A 42 20.81 1.66 7.87
C GLN A 42 21.58 0.74 8.84
N GLN A 43 22.85 0.41 8.52
CA GLN A 43 23.72 -0.34 9.45
C GLN A 43 23.90 0.43 10.77
N GLN A 44 24.24 1.72 10.70
CA GLN A 44 24.43 2.55 11.89
C GLN A 44 23.15 2.66 12.74
N ARG A 45 21.98 2.77 12.09
CA ARG A 45 20.68 2.74 12.79
C ARG A 45 20.44 1.41 13.47
N ALA A 46 20.71 0.30 12.77
CA ALA A 46 20.56 -1.05 13.31
C ALA A 46 21.47 -1.28 14.54
N ASP A 47 22.72 -0.83 14.46
CA ASP A 47 23.67 -0.93 15.57
C ASP A 47 23.21 -0.10 16.79
N ASN A 48 22.74 1.13 16.56
CA ASN A 48 22.18 1.98 17.61
C ASN A 48 20.94 1.36 18.30
N LEU A 49 20.06 0.74 17.50
CA LEU A 49 18.89 0.03 18.04
C LEU A 49 19.32 -1.21 18.81
N THR A 50 20.33 -1.95 18.32
CA THR A 50 20.86 -3.13 18.99
C THR A 50 21.46 -2.79 20.37
N GLU A 51 22.14 -1.65 20.49
CA GLU A 51 22.64 -1.19 21.80
C GLU A 51 21.50 -0.91 22.80
N ARG A 52 20.42 -0.26 22.35
CA ARG A 52 19.24 -0.06 23.21
C ARG A 52 18.56 -1.38 23.60
N LEU A 53 18.52 -2.34 22.66
CA LEU A 53 17.96 -3.66 22.93
C LEU A 53 18.78 -4.44 23.96
N LYS A 54 20.10 -4.24 24.05
CA LYS A 54 20.94 -4.90 25.05
C LYS A 54 20.48 -4.61 26.47
N GLU A 55 20.19 -3.33 26.76
CA GLU A 55 19.69 -2.92 28.10
C GLU A 55 18.33 -3.54 28.41
N ALA A 56 17.40 -3.51 27.47
CA ALA A 56 16.08 -4.09 27.63
C ALA A 56 16.12 -5.63 27.80
N LEU A 57 17.00 -6.31 27.04
CA LEU A 57 17.17 -7.77 27.13
C LEU A 57 17.77 -8.21 28.47
N ILE A 58 18.74 -7.47 29.01
CA ILE A 58 19.31 -7.74 30.35
C ILE A 58 18.21 -7.67 31.42
N ASN A 59 17.27 -6.75 31.28
CA ASN A 59 16.15 -6.56 32.20
C ASN A 59 14.94 -7.46 31.85
N SER A 60 15.00 -8.26 30.78
CA SER A 60 13.88 -9.08 30.27
C SER A 60 12.61 -8.27 29.97
N ASP A 61 12.77 -7.02 29.57
CA ASP A 61 11.68 -6.08 29.26
C ASP A 61 11.31 -6.16 27.75
N PHE A 62 10.45 -7.12 27.42
CA PHE A 62 9.99 -7.34 26.04
C PHE A 62 9.04 -6.24 25.53
N ASP A 63 8.36 -5.51 26.41
CA ASP A 63 7.48 -4.41 26.02
C ASP A 63 8.30 -3.24 25.47
N SER A 64 9.41 -2.89 26.14
CA SER A 64 10.37 -1.92 25.64
C SER A 64 11.01 -2.37 24.32
N ILE A 65 11.34 -3.66 24.17
CA ILE A 65 11.88 -4.23 22.94
C ILE A 65 10.89 -4.01 21.78
N TRP A 66 9.62 -4.33 22.01
CA TRP A 66 8.56 -4.10 21.02
C TRP A 66 8.45 -2.64 20.61
N HIS A 67 8.51 -1.73 21.58
CA HIS A 67 8.43 -0.29 21.32
C HIS A 67 9.61 0.23 20.48
N TYR A 68 10.84 -0.24 20.73
CA TYR A 68 12.04 0.19 20.02
C TYR A 68 12.16 -0.38 18.62
N THR A 69 11.69 -1.59 18.36
CA THR A 69 11.87 -2.32 17.09
C THR A 69 10.71 -2.17 16.14
N ARG A 70 9.59 -1.61 16.57
CA ARG A 70 8.43 -1.30 15.74
C ARG A 70 8.69 -0.03 14.90
N SER A 71 9.76 -0.01 14.12
CA SER A 71 10.04 1.09 13.21
C SER A 71 9.64 0.72 11.78
N ASP A 72 9.25 1.76 10.99
CA ASP A 72 8.96 1.59 9.55
C ASP A 72 10.24 1.39 8.70
N ASP A 73 11.40 1.24 9.34
CA ASP A 73 12.72 1.34 8.67
C ASP A 73 13.19 0.04 7.99
N ASN A 74 12.36 -0.99 7.87
CA ASN A 74 12.72 -2.30 7.30
C ASN A 74 13.95 -2.98 7.95
N ILE A 75 14.28 -2.64 9.19
CA ILE A 75 15.28 -3.34 10.01
C ILE A 75 14.54 -4.37 10.83
N ILE A 76 14.86 -5.64 10.63
CA ILE A 76 14.15 -6.75 11.26
C ILE A 76 15.05 -7.38 12.32
N PHE A 77 14.48 -7.59 13.51
CA PHE A 77 15.14 -8.20 14.65
C PHE A 77 14.55 -9.57 14.94
N TYR A 78 15.42 -10.55 15.13
CA TYR A 78 15.08 -11.88 15.64
C TYR A 78 15.88 -12.12 16.90
N ILE A 79 15.23 -12.49 18.00
CA ILE A 79 15.89 -12.75 19.29
C ILE A 79 15.69 -14.23 19.63
N TYR A 80 16.78 -14.93 19.80
CA TYR A 80 16.82 -16.34 20.14
C TYR A 80 17.32 -16.51 21.58
N LYS A 81 16.71 -17.43 22.32
CA LYS A 81 17.23 -17.96 23.59
C LYS A 81 17.63 -19.41 23.36
N GLY A 82 18.93 -19.67 23.32
CA GLY A 82 19.43 -20.95 22.77
C GLY A 82 19.04 -21.10 21.28
N ASN A 83 18.27 -22.14 20.96
CA ASN A 83 17.79 -22.41 19.60
C ASN A 83 16.32 -22.00 19.41
N GLN A 84 15.67 -21.43 20.40
CA GLN A 84 14.26 -21.05 20.32
C GLN A 84 14.14 -19.58 19.98
N LEU A 85 13.37 -19.25 18.94
CA LEU A 85 12.98 -17.88 18.63
C LEU A 85 11.98 -17.41 19.68
N VAL A 86 12.31 -16.35 20.42
CA VAL A 86 11.49 -15.79 21.47
C VAL A 86 10.88 -14.43 21.12
N TYR A 87 11.46 -13.77 20.11
CA TYR A 87 10.98 -12.48 19.63
C TYR A 87 11.34 -12.25 18.16
N TRP A 88 10.44 -11.60 17.39
CA TRP A 88 10.67 -11.06 16.06
C TRP A 88 9.91 -9.74 15.90
N SER A 89 10.51 -8.77 15.21
CA SER A 89 9.92 -7.44 15.03
C SER A 89 9.00 -7.34 13.80
N ASP A 90 9.20 -8.22 12.83
CA ASP A 90 8.36 -8.32 11.63
C ASP A 90 8.40 -9.77 11.11
N SER A 91 7.31 -10.22 10.50
CA SER A 91 7.14 -11.60 10.04
C SER A 91 7.29 -11.78 8.53
N TRP A 92 7.26 -10.70 7.71
CA TRP A 92 7.21 -10.82 6.25
C TRP A 92 8.47 -11.43 5.62
N LEU A 93 9.64 -11.31 6.26
CA LEU A 93 10.87 -11.89 5.77
C LEU A 93 10.84 -13.41 6.01
N SER A 94 10.86 -14.17 4.92
CA SER A 94 10.87 -15.65 4.98
C SER A 94 12.27 -16.15 5.37
N ALA A 95 12.49 -16.21 6.67
CA ALA A 95 13.72 -16.68 7.25
C ALA A 95 13.47 -18.00 7.97
N SER A 96 14.04 -19.11 7.44
CA SER A 96 13.96 -20.37 8.16
C SER A 96 14.89 -20.33 9.40
N ASP A 97 14.42 -20.89 10.52
CA ASP A 97 15.20 -20.98 11.76
C ASP A 97 16.61 -21.57 11.50
N ARG A 98 16.68 -22.53 10.59
CA ARG A 98 17.92 -23.17 10.20
C ARG A 98 18.89 -22.21 9.49
N SER A 99 18.38 -21.30 8.65
CA SER A 99 19.19 -20.31 7.93
C SER A 99 19.72 -19.22 8.86
N MET A 100 19.03 -18.93 9.95
CA MET A 100 19.40 -17.92 10.94
C MET A 100 20.47 -18.41 11.94
N GLN A 101 20.64 -19.72 12.09
CA GLN A 101 21.68 -20.29 12.98
C GLN A 101 23.10 -20.09 12.47
N TYR A 102 23.30 -19.91 11.16
CA TYR A 102 24.60 -19.76 10.51
C TYR A 102 24.93 -18.30 10.17
N ILE A 103 24.53 -17.35 11.02
CA ILE A 103 24.87 -15.95 10.89
C ILE A 103 26.07 -15.64 11.80
N TYR A 104 27.07 -14.93 11.24
CA TYR A 104 28.28 -14.53 11.96
C TYR A 104 28.09 -13.20 12.68
N ASP A 105 29.03 -12.86 13.57
CA ASP A 105 29.01 -11.63 14.35
C ASP A 105 29.40 -10.39 13.50
N GLN A 106 29.75 -10.60 12.23
CA GLN A 106 30.04 -9.53 11.27
C GLN A 106 28.91 -9.41 10.26
N TRP A 107 28.71 -8.19 9.73
CA TRP A 107 27.79 -7.97 8.65
C TRP A 107 28.13 -8.83 7.44
N GLN A 108 27.16 -9.59 6.95
CA GLN A 108 27.30 -10.48 5.81
C GLN A 108 26.07 -10.39 4.89
N TYR A 109 26.30 -10.59 3.61
CA TYR A 109 25.21 -10.74 2.66
C TYR A 109 24.46 -12.06 2.90
N LYS A 110 23.14 -11.98 2.80
CA LYS A 110 22.24 -13.13 2.94
C LYS A 110 21.16 -13.09 1.88
N GLN A 111 20.87 -14.24 1.31
CA GLN A 111 19.71 -14.47 0.47
C GLN A 111 18.71 -15.30 1.25
N TRP A 112 17.51 -14.75 1.43
CA TRP A 112 16.33 -15.44 1.99
C TRP A 112 15.45 -15.91 0.85
N ASP A 113 14.37 -16.66 1.17
CA ASP A 113 13.45 -17.19 0.15
C ASP A 113 12.71 -16.08 -0.63
N ASN A 114 12.49 -14.93 0.01
CA ASN A 114 11.70 -13.82 -0.56
C ASN A 114 12.44 -12.47 -0.61
N ALA A 115 13.69 -12.42 -0.18
CA ALA A 115 14.47 -11.18 -0.18
C ALA A 115 15.99 -11.45 -0.23
N GLN A 116 16.73 -10.42 -0.60
CA GLN A 116 18.19 -10.35 -0.51
C GLN A 116 18.57 -9.14 0.34
N GLY A 117 19.60 -9.27 1.16
CA GLY A 117 20.06 -8.18 2.02
C GLY A 117 21.28 -8.56 2.83
N ILE A 118 21.45 -7.88 3.95
CA ILE A 118 22.54 -8.14 4.88
C ILE A 118 22.01 -8.47 6.26
N CYS A 119 22.79 -9.20 7.03
CA CYS A 119 22.49 -9.53 8.40
C CYS A 119 23.77 -9.70 9.23
N HIS A 120 23.63 -9.56 10.54
CA HIS A 120 24.64 -9.94 11.51
C HIS A 120 24.00 -10.46 12.78
N ARG A 121 24.78 -11.10 13.64
CA ARG A 121 24.37 -11.63 14.93
C ARG A 121 25.20 -11.01 16.05
N THR A 122 24.56 -10.69 17.15
CA THR A 122 25.21 -10.23 18.37
C THR A 122 24.72 -11.04 19.56
N LYS A 123 25.63 -11.44 20.45
CA LYS A 123 25.29 -12.15 21.68
C LYS A 123 25.08 -11.15 22.82
N VAL A 124 23.97 -11.30 23.54
CA VAL A 124 23.62 -10.46 24.70
C VAL A 124 23.17 -11.36 25.85
N GLY A 125 24.08 -11.65 26.80
CA GLY A 125 23.81 -12.62 27.85
C GLY A 125 23.48 -14.02 27.29
N ASP A 126 22.29 -14.53 27.64
CA ASP A 126 21.77 -15.81 27.13
C ASP A 126 21.04 -15.69 25.79
N TYR A 127 20.88 -14.46 25.30
CA TYR A 127 20.18 -14.20 24.04
C TYR A 127 21.14 -14.00 22.87
N GLN A 128 20.66 -14.36 21.70
CA GLN A 128 21.28 -14.05 20.41
C GLN A 128 20.34 -13.14 19.63
N VAL A 129 20.80 -11.94 19.33
CA VAL A 129 20.07 -10.95 18.52
C VAL A 129 20.57 -11.03 17.10
N VAL A 130 19.72 -11.38 16.18
CA VAL A 130 19.99 -11.34 14.74
C VAL A 130 19.30 -10.13 14.16
N VAL A 131 20.07 -9.30 13.46
CA VAL A 131 19.56 -8.12 12.76
C VAL A 131 19.63 -8.39 11.27
N ALA A 132 18.53 -8.19 10.57
CA ALA A 132 18.43 -8.32 9.13
C ALA A 132 17.99 -7.00 8.49
N ILE A 133 18.68 -6.60 7.43
CA ILE A 133 18.35 -5.44 6.60
C ILE A 133 18.10 -5.93 5.18
N PRO A 134 16.84 -6.21 4.81
CA PRO A 134 16.48 -6.60 3.45
C PRO A 134 16.65 -5.40 2.50
N ILE A 135 17.28 -5.64 1.34
CA ILE A 135 17.63 -4.62 0.35
C ILE A 135 16.76 -4.73 -0.90
N LYS A 136 16.54 -5.95 -1.38
CA LYS A 136 15.80 -6.24 -2.61
C LYS A 136 14.89 -7.44 -2.41
N TYR A 137 13.66 -7.38 -2.93
CA TYR A 137 12.78 -8.55 -2.98
C TYR A 137 13.34 -9.61 -3.94
N ASN A 138 13.13 -10.88 -3.61
CA ASN A 138 13.57 -12.03 -4.39
C ASN A 138 12.51 -13.14 -4.37
N TYR A 139 11.31 -12.83 -4.83
CA TYR A 139 10.23 -13.81 -4.94
C TYR A 139 10.45 -14.70 -6.16
N SER A 140 10.13 -15.98 -6.02
CA SER A 140 10.12 -16.94 -7.14
C SER A 140 8.99 -16.70 -8.14
N LEU A 141 8.05 -15.84 -7.78
CA LEU A 141 6.87 -15.45 -8.56
C LEU A 141 6.86 -13.96 -8.77
N THR A 142 6.49 -13.53 -9.95
CA THR A 142 6.30 -12.11 -10.26
C THR A 142 4.94 -11.86 -10.87
N SER A 143 4.34 -10.73 -10.51
CA SER A 143 3.11 -10.22 -11.11
C SER A 143 3.26 -8.70 -11.28
N ALA A 144 2.29 -8.02 -11.88
CA ALA A 144 2.31 -6.57 -12.00
C ALA A 144 2.30 -5.87 -10.62
N GLN A 145 1.86 -6.53 -9.57
CA GLN A 145 1.81 -6.01 -8.20
C GLN A 145 2.95 -6.54 -7.32
N LEU A 146 3.38 -7.79 -7.55
CA LEU A 146 4.48 -8.41 -6.84
C LEU A 146 5.71 -8.45 -7.77
N HIS A 147 6.63 -7.53 -7.60
CA HIS A 147 7.84 -7.43 -8.40
C HIS A 147 9.10 -7.42 -7.52
N ASN A 148 10.19 -7.92 -8.07
CA ASN A 148 11.48 -8.05 -7.39
C ASN A 148 12.28 -6.73 -7.46
N GLY A 149 11.70 -5.67 -6.88
CA GLY A 149 12.33 -4.35 -6.79
C GLY A 149 13.10 -4.13 -5.50
N PHE A 150 13.75 -2.97 -5.39
CA PHE A 150 14.42 -2.54 -4.18
C PHE A 150 13.43 -2.15 -3.09
N ILE A 151 13.75 -2.50 -1.85
CA ILE A 151 12.93 -2.23 -0.66
C ILE A 151 13.29 -0.84 -0.14
N PRO A 152 12.33 0.07 0.10
CA PRO A 152 12.64 1.36 0.72
C PRO A 152 13.38 1.19 2.07
N PRO A 153 14.38 2.02 2.38
CA PRO A 153 14.79 3.26 1.68
C PRO A 153 15.73 3.06 0.49
N PHE A 154 16.10 1.84 0.18
CA PHE A 154 17.02 1.55 -0.93
C PHE A 154 16.38 1.88 -2.27
N ARG A 155 17.20 2.37 -3.20
CA ARG A 155 16.80 2.70 -4.56
C ARG A 155 17.78 2.09 -5.56
N GLY A 156 17.25 1.40 -6.55
CA GLY A 156 18.00 0.78 -7.63
C GLY A 156 17.07 0.45 -8.77
N GLU A 157 17.62 -0.02 -9.87
CA GLU A 157 16.83 -0.46 -11.03
C GLU A 157 16.46 -1.93 -10.90
N GLU A 158 15.34 -2.34 -11.50
CA GLU A 158 14.84 -3.72 -11.39
C GLU A 158 15.85 -4.73 -11.94
N HIS A 159 16.59 -4.35 -13.00
CA HIS A 159 17.61 -5.17 -13.65
C HIS A 159 18.96 -5.17 -12.93
N TRP A 160 19.08 -4.53 -11.77
CA TRP A 160 20.29 -4.70 -10.96
C TRP A 160 20.23 -6.04 -10.22
N ARG A 161 21.29 -6.81 -10.34
CA ARG A 161 21.48 -8.06 -9.62
C ARG A 161 22.47 -7.87 -8.47
N LEU A 162 22.10 -8.35 -7.27
CA LEU A 162 22.99 -8.44 -6.13
C LEU A 162 23.66 -9.80 -6.18
N ASN A 163 25.00 -9.84 -6.15
CA ASN A 163 25.78 -11.05 -6.29
C ASN A 163 26.95 -11.07 -5.30
N LEU A 164 27.31 -12.26 -4.79
CA LEU A 164 28.51 -12.44 -3.97
C LEU A 164 29.80 -12.49 -4.80
N ARG A 165 29.70 -12.71 -6.11
CA ARG A 165 30.86 -12.77 -6.98
C ARG A 165 31.33 -11.37 -7.36
N GLN A 166 32.65 -11.14 -7.25
CA GLN A 166 33.28 -9.98 -7.84
C GLN A 166 33.49 -10.29 -9.33
N SER A 167 32.96 -9.47 -10.21
CA SER A 167 33.20 -9.48 -11.65
C SER A 167 33.72 -8.12 -12.08
N ASN A 168 34.38 -8.04 -13.24
CA ASN A 168 34.93 -6.77 -13.74
C ASN A 168 33.84 -5.72 -14.04
N ASP A 169 32.61 -6.15 -14.28
CA ASP A 169 31.48 -5.29 -14.62
C ASP A 169 30.54 -5.01 -13.42
N ALA A 170 30.90 -5.50 -12.23
CA ALA A 170 30.12 -5.35 -11.01
C ALA A 170 30.82 -4.40 -10.02
N LEU A 171 30.03 -3.51 -9.40
CA LEU A 171 30.53 -2.57 -8.40
C LEU A 171 30.42 -3.19 -6.99
N PRO A 172 31.52 -3.26 -6.22
CA PRO A 172 31.53 -3.85 -4.90
C PRO A 172 30.89 -2.92 -3.86
N ILE A 173 30.15 -3.50 -2.93
CA ILE A 173 29.54 -2.85 -1.78
C ILE A 173 30.22 -3.34 -0.50
N PHE A 174 30.57 -2.40 0.36
CA PHE A 174 31.28 -2.66 1.60
C PHE A 174 30.45 -2.25 2.81
N SER A 175 30.65 -2.93 3.94
CA SER A 175 30.09 -2.53 5.24
C SER A 175 30.70 -1.21 5.72
N GLN A 176 30.16 -0.68 6.81
CA GLN A 176 30.75 0.51 7.47
C GLN A 176 32.19 0.24 7.93
N ASP A 177 32.54 -1.00 8.29
CA ASP A 177 33.87 -1.42 8.74
C ASP A 177 34.83 -1.73 7.57
N GLY A 178 34.38 -1.52 6.33
CA GLY A 178 35.18 -1.77 5.13
C GLY A 178 35.22 -3.25 4.67
N ALA A 179 34.48 -4.16 5.31
CA ALA A 179 34.37 -5.53 4.85
C ALA A 179 33.50 -5.63 3.58
N TYR A 180 33.92 -6.47 2.63
CA TYR A 180 33.14 -6.74 1.43
C TYR A 180 31.83 -7.45 1.77
N LEU A 181 30.71 -6.97 1.23
CA LEU A 181 29.38 -7.55 1.44
C LEU A 181 28.88 -8.28 0.19
N PHE A 182 28.75 -7.55 -0.90
CA PHE A 182 28.26 -8.05 -2.19
C PHE A 182 28.63 -7.10 -3.32
N SER A 183 28.37 -7.50 -4.55
CA SER A 183 28.52 -6.63 -5.72
C SER A 183 27.18 -6.37 -6.39
N VAL A 184 27.05 -5.21 -6.99
CA VAL A 184 25.91 -4.81 -7.81
C VAL A 184 26.30 -4.91 -9.27
N GLU A 185 25.54 -5.66 -10.04
CA GLU A 185 25.73 -5.89 -11.45
C GLU A 185 24.53 -5.33 -12.22
N ASN A 186 24.80 -4.59 -13.29
CA ASN A 186 23.76 -4.07 -14.16
C ASN A 186 23.56 -5.03 -15.32
N LEU A 187 22.42 -5.75 -15.32
CA LEU A 187 22.10 -6.71 -16.38
C LEU A 187 21.69 -6.00 -17.66
N SER A 188 22.08 -6.54 -18.79
CA SER A 188 21.53 -6.14 -20.08
C SER A 188 20.04 -6.53 -20.19
N ASP A 189 19.29 -5.86 -21.05
CA ASP A 189 17.86 -6.16 -21.27
C ASP A 189 17.61 -7.63 -21.64
N ALA A 190 18.53 -8.27 -22.36
CA ALA A 190 18.45 -9.67 -22.73
C ALA A 190 18.63 -10.60 -21.52
N GLU A 191 19.61 -10.32 -20.63
CA GLU A 191 19.86 -11.08 -19.41
C GLU A 191 18.73 -10.87 -18.38
N ALA A 192 18.21 -9.65 -18.27
CA ALA A 192 17.06 -9.33 -17.44
C ALA A 192 15.80 -10.07 -17.90
N ALA A 193 15.57 -10.15 -19.22
CA ALA A 193 14.47 -10.92 -19.81
C ALA A 193 14.66 -12.44 -19.57
N GLN A 194 15.87 -12.96 -19.68
CA GLN A 194 16.17 -14.36 -19.36
C GLN A 194 15.97 -14.66 -17.88
N GLN A 195 16.36 -13.76 -17.00
CA GLN A 195 16.11 -13.91 -15.56
C GLN A 195 14.60 -13.87 -15.26
N ALA A 196 13.85 -13.01 -15.93
CA ALA A 196 12.39 -12.92 -15.78
C ALA A 196 11.68 -14.21 -16.22
N THR A 197 12.22 -14.95 -17.21
CA THR A 197 11.67 -16.25 -17.63
C THR A 197 11.94 -17.38 -16.65
N GLN A 198 12.91 -17.24 -15.74
CA GLN A 198 13.13 -18.20 -14.64
C GLN A 198 12.07 -18.09 -13.53
N TYR A 199 11.33 -17.00 -13.48
CA TYR A 199 10.22 -16.86 -12.55
C TYR A 199 9.00 -17.61 -13.08
N GLU A 200 8.63 -18.67 -12.39
CA GLU A 200 7.51 -19.53 -12.78
C GLU A 200 6.20 -18.72 -12.79
N MET A 201 5.60 -18.58 -13.97
CA MET A 201 4.22 -18.11 -14.04
C MET A 201 3.32 -19.24 -13.58
N ILE A 202 2.70 -19.10 -12.43
CA ILE A 202 1.81 -20.12 -11.88
C ILE A 202 0.48 -20.04 -12.63
N GLU A 203 0.26 -20.99 -13.52
CA GLU A 203 -0.99 -21.11 -14.28
C GLU A 203 -2.14 -21.79 -13.51
N ASN A 204 -1.91 -22.44 -12.37
CA ASN A 204 -2.93 -23.32 -11.77
C ASN A 204 -2.99 -23.29 -10.24
N PHE A 205 -3.37 -22.13 -9.64
CA PHE A 205 -3.68 -22.09 -8.20
C PHE A 205 -4.96 -21.28 -7.90
N SER A 206 -5.68 -21.62 -6.80
CA SER A 206 -6.80 -20.80 -6.29
C SER A 206 -6.35 -19.41 -5.85
N TYR A 207 -5.05 -19.22 -5.77
CA TYR A 207 -4.33 -17.95 -5.75
C TYR A 207 -4.23 -17.27 -7.12
N GLN A 208 -4.75 -17.85 -8.15
CA GLN A 208 -4.96 -17.17 -9.43
C GLN A 208 -5.81 -15.93 -9.26
N SER A 209 -6.63 -15.85 -8.23
CA SER A 209 -7.33 -14.61 -7.91
C SER A 209 -6.38 -13.48 -7.50
N LEU A 210 -5.25 -13.74 -6.84
CA LEU A 210 -4.24 -12.74 -6.49
C LEU A 210 -3.34 -12.36 -7.66
N LEU A 211 -3.04 -13.32 -8.53
CA LEU A 211 -2.04 -13.17 -9.59
C LEU A 211 -2.65 -13.10 -11.00
N ALA A 212 -3.78 -13.76 -11.26
CA ALA A 212 -4.43 -13.78 -12.58
C ALA A 212 -5.44 -12.64 -12.79
N VAL A 213 -5.95 -12.04 -11.71
CA VAL A 213 -6.75 -10.81 -11.75
C VAL A 213 -6.01 -9.69 -12.48
N ASP A 214 -4.69 -9.74 -12.49
CA ASP A 214 -3.87 -8.67 -13.03
C ASP A 214 -3.73 -8.68 -14.56
N LYS A 215 -3.78 -9.83 -15.23
CA LYS A 215 -3.50 -9.89 -16.68
C LYS A 215 -4.69 -9.53 -17.58
N GLN A 216 -5.91 -9.82 -17.16
CA GLN A 216 -7.11 -9.57 -17.99
C GLN A 216 -7.83 -8.26 -17.66
N ASN A 217 -7.69 -7.75 -16.44
CA ASN A 217 -8.52 -6.66 -15.94
C ASN A 217 -7.82 -5.34 -15.66
N THR A 218 -6.49 -5.27 -15.66
CA THR A 218 -5.78 -3.99 -15.58
C THR A 218 -6.13 -3.07 -16.75
N SER A 219 -6.42 -3.61 -17.92
CA SER A 219 -6.88 -2.82 -19.07
C SER A 219 -8.32 -2.31 -18.87
N PHE A 220 -9.22 -3.16 -18.34
CA PHE A 220 -10.64 -2.83 -18.22
C PHE A 220 -10.93 -1.94 -17.00
N SER A 221 -10.30 -2.22 -15.85
CA SER A 221 -10.40 -1.38 -14.64
C SER A 221 -9.71 -0.03 -14.83
N ARG A 222 -8.49 -0.01 -15.38
CA ARG A 222 -7.80 1.25 -15.74
C ARG A 222 -8.59 2.08 -16.72
N THR A 223 -9.24 1.48 -17.71
CA THR A 223 -10.05 2.22 -18.70
C THR A 223 -11.28 2.83 -18.05
N LYS A 224 -11.97 2.12 -17.15
CA LYS A 224 -13.15 2.65 -16.44
C LYS A 224 -12.78 3.72 -15.42
N ILE A 225 -11.77 3.50 -14.60
CA ILE A 225 -11.25 4.52 -13.67
C ILE A 225 -10.77 5.74 -14.46
N ARG A 226 -10.06 5.54 -15.56
CA ARG A 226 -9.63 6.60 -16.48
C ARG A 226 -10.82 7.37 -17.08
N THR A 227 -11.93 6.69 -17.40
CA THR A 227 -13.15 7.34 -17.91
C THR A 227 -13.80 8.22 -16.83
N TYR A 228 -13.83 7.80 -15.55
CA TYR A 228 -14.33 8.64 -14.44
C TYR A 228 -13.42 9.85 -14.20
N TYR A 229 -12.11 9.68 -14.20
CA TYR A 229 -11.18 10.81 -14.12
C TYR A 229 -11.34 11.76 -15.31
N VAL A 230 -11.53 11.23 -16.52
CA VAL A 230 -11.77 12.04 -17.73
C VAL A 230 -13.07 12.82 -17.59
N ILE A 231 -14.18 12.21 -17.13
CA ILE A 231 -15.43 12.90 -16.88
C ILE A 231 -15.27 13.98 -15.82
N THR A 232 -14.57 13.68 -14.73
CA THR A 232 -14.28 14.66 -13.66
C THR A 232 -13.39 15.79 -14.18
N PHE A 233 -12.36 15.49 -14.97
CA PHE A 233 -11.51 16.49 -15.60
C PHE A 233 -12.25 17.34 -16.63
N VAL A 234 -13.14 16.74 -17.43
CA VAL A 234 -13.99 17.47 -18.37
C VAL A 234 -14.97 18.39 -17.61
N MET A 235 -15.54 17.93 -16.52
CA MET A 235 -16.39 18.76 -15.65
C MET A 235 -15.62 19.94 -15.05
N ILE A 236 -14.41 19.70 -14.53
CA ILE A 236 -13.52 20.76 -14.02
C ILE A 236 -13.12 21.70 -15.16
N GLY A 237 -12.82 21.16 -16.34
CA GLY A 237 -12.50 21.94 -17.54
C GLY A 237 -13.64 22.85 -17.97
N VAL A 238 -14.87 22.33 -17.98
CA VAL A 238 -16.08 23.13 -18.29
C VAL A 238 -16.28 24.23 -17.24
N LEU A 239 -16.08 23.93 -15.95
CA LEU A 239 -16.13 24.92 -14.87
C LEU A 239 -15.07 26.01 -15.03
N LEU A 240 -13.84 25.65 -15.36
CA LEU A 240 -12.75 26.57 -15.65
C LEU A 240 -13.07 27.42 -16.88
N ILE A 241 -13.60 26.85 -17.95
CA ILE A 241 -14.01 27.57 -19.16
C ILE A 241 -15.13 28.57 -18.83
N VAL A 242 -16.12 28.17 -18.02
CA VAL A 242 -17.20 29.06 -17.57
C VAL A 242 -16.63 30.18 -16.69
N ALA A 243 -15.73 29.88 -15.76
CA ALA A 243 -15.07 30.86 -14.92
C ALA A 243 -14.19 31.83 -15.72
N ILE A 244 -13.37 31.31 -16.65
CA ILE A 244 -12.49 32.10 -17.53
C ILE A 244 -13.32 32.93 -18.52
N SER A 245 -14.39 32.38 -19.10
CA SER A 245 -15.25 33.11 -20.01
C SER A 245 -16.01 34.22 -19.26
N SER A 246 -16.37 34.03 -17.97
CA SER A 246 -16.94 35.08 -17.12
C SER A 246 -15.92 36.18 -16.81
N LEU A 247 -14.67 35.82 -16.57
CA LEU A 247 -13.53 36.74 -16.37
C LEU A 247 -13.19 37.55 -17.65
N ILE A 248 -13.15 36.90 -18.80
CA ILE A 248 -12.93 37.56 -20.10
C ILE A 248 -14.11 38.49 -20.47
N ARG A 249 -15.31 38.09 -20.13
CA ARG A 249 -16.53 38.93 -20.25
C ARG A 249 -16.68 39.99 -19.15
N TYR A 250 -15.70 40.15 -18.28
CA TYR A 250 -15.76 41.15 -17.18
C TYR A 250 -16.05 42.58 -17.68
N ARG A 251 -15.59 42.95 -18.90
CA ARG A 251 -16.01 44.19 -19.61
C ARG A 251 -17.50 44.20 -19.96
N GLY A 252 -18.11 43.03 -20.20
CA GLY A 252 -19.57 42.88 -20.42
C GLY A 252 -20.37 42.79 -19.10
N PHE A 253 -19.74 42.35 -17.99
CA PHE A 253 -20.38 42.21 -16.69
C PHE A 253 -20.97 43.52 -16.15
N ARG A 254 -20.35 44.67 -16.48
CA ARG A 254 -20.81 45.99 -16.09
C ARG A 254 -22.13 46.39 -16.79
N ARG A 255 -22.39 45.82 -17.99
CA ARG A 255 -23.62 46.08 -18.80
C ARG A 255 -24.71 45.03 -18.60
N MET A 256 -24.45 43.92 -17.86
CA MET A 256 -25.47 42.90 -17.63
C MET A 256 -26.52 43.33 -16.61
N ARG A 257 -27.78 42.90 -16.85
CA ARG A 257 -28.87 43.00 -15.90
C ARG A 257 -28.49 42.26 -14.60
N LEU A 258 -28.98 42.77 -13.48
CA LEU A 258 -28.64 42.28 -12.13
C LEU A 258 -28.81 40.74 -12.00
N GLY A 259 -29.90 40.17 -12.59
CA GLY A 259 -30.13 38.72 -12.60
C GLY A 259 -29.06 37.87 -13.27
N GLY A 260 -28.47 38.37 -14.38
CA GLY A 260 -27.35 37.68 -15.01
C GLY A 260 -26.09 37.67 -14.15
N LYS A 261 -25.86 38.73 -13.36
CA LYS A 261 -24.75 38.80 -12.41
C LYS A 261 -24.91 37.79 -11.29
N PHE A 262 -26.11 37.67 -10.70
CA PHE A 262 -26.43 36.68 -9.69
C PHE A 262 -26.24 35.23 -10.22
N GLN A 263 -26.74 34.97 -11.41
CA GLN A 263 -26.63 33.63 -12.02
C GLN A 263 -25.17 33.23 -12.30
N MET A 264 -24.34 34.19 -12.74
CA MET A 264 -22.91 33.93 -12.98
C MET A 264 -22.12 33.63 -11.73
N VAL A 265 -22.53 34.08 -10.55
CA VAL A 265 -21.84 33.80 -9.28
C VAL A 265 -22.41 32.56 -8.62
N LEU A 266 -23.75 32.45 -8.55
CA LEU A 266 -24.43 31.36 -7.82
C LEU A 266 -24.23 29.99 -8.50
N THR A 267 -24.32 29.92 -9.85
CA THR A 267 -24.19 28.65 -10.55
C THR A 267 -22.83 27.97 -10.32
N PRO A 268 -21.65 28.61 -10.56
CA PRO A 268 -20.36 27.96 -10.30
C PRO A 268 -20.15 27.68 -8.81
N THR A 269 -20.65 28.52 -7.90
CA THR A 269 -20.55 28.27 -6.46
C THR A 269 -21.30 26.98 -6.06
N MET A 270 -22.53 26.80 -6.55
CA MET A 270 -23.28 25.56 -6.31
C MET A 270 -22.62 24.33 -6.93
N MET A 271 -22.05 24.49 -8.13
CA MET A 271 -21.28 23.41 -8.75
C MET A 271 -20.05 22.99 -7.92
N VAL A 272 -19.29 23.94 -7.38
CA VAL A 272 -18.12 23.66 -6.52
C VAL A 272 -18.56 22.95 -5.24
N ILE A 273 -19.67 23.40 -4.62
CA ILE A 273 -20.21 22.75 -3.42
C ILE A 273 -20.62 21.31 -3.71
N LEU A 274 -21.38 21.06 -4.79
CA LEU A 274 -21.81 19.72 -5.17
C LEU A 274 -20.63 18.80 -5.50
N LEU A 275 -19.63 19.32 -6.21
CA LEU A 275 -18.42 18.56 -6.52
C LEU A 275 -17.64 18.18 -5.23
N SER A 276 -17.52 19.13 -4.30
CA SER A 276 -16.87 18.88 -3.00
C SER A 276 -17.59 17.79 -2.21
N ILE A 277 -18.93 17.85 -2.16
CA ILE A 277 -19.75 16.82 -1.49
C ILE A 277 -19.57 15.46 -2.17
N TYR A 278 -19.51 15.42 -3.52
CA TYR A 278 -19.28 14.19 -4.26
C TYR A 278 -17.94 13.56 -3.92
N ILE A 279 -16.85 14.35 -3.89
CA ILE A 279 -15.51 13.86 -3.53
C ILE A 279 -15.50 13.29 -2.10
N VAL A 280 -16.07 14.02 -1.14
CA VAL A 280 -16.19 13.57 0.26
C VAL A 280 -17.01 12.27 0.36
N SER A 281 -18.08 12.15 -0.44
CA SER A 281 -18.92 10.95 -0.49
C SER A 281 -18.16 9.74 -1.03
N LEU A 282 -17.29 9.92 -2.04
CA LEU A 282 -16.42 8.86 -2.55
C LEU A 282 -15.43 8.36 -1.49
N GLU A 283 -14.76 9.29 -0.80
CA GLU A 283 -13.84 8.92 0.29
C GLU A 283 -14.56 8.20 1.44
N HIS A 284 -15.76 8.68 1.79
CA HIS A 284 -16.58 8.05 2.83
C HIS A 284 -16.95 6.62 2.44
N SER A 285 -17.39 6.42 1.19
CA SER A 285 -17.72 5.08 0.67
C SER A 285 -16.55 4.11 0.73
N GLN A 286 -15.36 4.53 0.34
CA GLN A 286 -14.16 3.70 0.46
C GLN A 286 -13.87 3.30 1.91
N ARG A 287 -13.98 4.23 2.85
CA ARG A 287 -13.78 3.93 4.28
C ARG A 287 -14.84 2.95 4.82
N VAL A 288 -16.10 3.11 4.43
CA VAL A 288 -17.19 2.21 4.82
C VAL A 288 -16.97 0.83 4.23
N PHE A 289 -16.56 0.72 2.97
CA PHE A 289 -16.23 -0.55 2.32
C PHE A 289 -15.14 -1.30 3.10
N ILE A 290 -13.99 -0.67 3.34
CA ILE A 290 -12.88 -1.27 4.09
C ILE A 290 -13.34 -1.74 5.47
N LYS A 291 -14.08 -0.90 6.20
CA LYS A 291 -14.60 -1.24 7.54
C LYS A 291 -15.56 -2.43 7.48
N THR A 292 -16.39 -2.51 6.45
CA THR A 292 -17.32 -3.62 6.26
C THR A 292 -16.59 -4.93 5.97
N GLN A 293 -15.53 -4.89 5.13
CA GLN A 293 -14.69 -6.06 4.88
C GLN A 293 -13.96 -6.51 6.16
N GLN A 294 -13.43 -5.58 6.95
CA GLN A 294 -12.82 -5.91 8.25
C GLN A 294 -13.81 -6.61 9.19
N LEU A 295 -15.04 -6.12 9.28
CA LEU A 295 -16.09 -6.72 10.12
C LEU A 295 -16.50 -8.10 9.61
N ARG A 296 -16.66 -8.27 8.29
CA ARG A 296 -16.99 -9.57 7.67
C ARG A 296 -15.90 -10.61 7.95
N LEU A 297 -14.64 -10.20 7.74
CA LEU A 297 -13.50 -11.09 7.96
C LEU A 297 -13.35 -11.47 9.44
N GLY A 298 -13.55 -10.52 10.36
CA GLY A 298 -13.54 -10.79 11.80
C GLY A 298 -14.63 -11.79 12.22
N LYS A 299 -15.84 -11.71 11.64
CA LYS A 299 -16.89 -12.70 11.87
C LYS A 299 -16.53 -14.07 11.29
N LYS A 300 -15.96 -14.12 10.07
CA LYS A 300 -15.47 -15.38 9.48
C LYS A 300 -14.43 -16.04 10.41
N ALA A 301 -13.50 -15.24 10.98
CA ALA A 301 -12.49 -15.75 11.92
C ALA A 301 -13.13 -16.39 13.16
N GLN A 302 -14.18 -15.80 13.72
CA GLN A 302 -14.90 -16.38 14.85
C GLN A 302 -15.61 -17.71 14.47
N TYR A 303 -16.22 -17.79 13.29
CA TYR A 303 -16.85 -19.03 12.83
C TYR A 303 -15.84 -20.16 12.60
N VAL A 304 -14.70 -19.84 11.99
CA VAL A 304 -13.59 -20.79 11.81
C VAL A 304 -13.03 -21.23 13.16
N GLN A 305 -12.86 -20.32 14.12
CA GLN A 305 -12.44 -20.64 15.48
C GLN A 305 -13.39 -21.63 16.14
N MET A 306 -14.71 -21.38 16.09
CA MET A 306 -15.71 -22.29 16.68
C MET A 306 -15.69 -23.67 15.99
N ALA A 307 -15.53 -23.71 14.68
CA ALA A 307 -15.48 -24.98 13.95
C ALA A 307 -14.23 -25.78 14.32
N LEU A 308 -13.05 -25.15 14.37
CA LEU A 308 -11.81 -25.80 14.78
C LEU A 308 -11.85 -26.22 16.25
N GLN A 309 -12.45 -25.42 17.14
CA GLN A 309 -12.63 -25.77 18.55
C GLN A 309 -13.46 -27.05 18.70
N ASN A 310 -14.50 -27.24 17.89
CA ASN A 310 -15.32 -28.45 17.91
C ASN A 310 -14.58 -29.67 17.34
N MET A 311 -13.78 -29.50 16.28
CA MET A 311 -12.98 -30.56 15.66
C MET A 311 -11.88 -31.07 16.58
N TYR A 312 -11.17 -30.14 17.24
CA TYR A 312 -9.99 -30.42 18.08
C TYR A 312 -10.31 -30.27 19.57
N PHE A 313 -11.52 -30.72 19.97
CA PHE A 313 -12.05 -30.55 21.32
C PHE A 313 -11.15 -31.17 22.41
N TRP A 314 -10.56 -32.33 22.14
CA TRP A 314 -9.74 -33.08 23.11
C TRP A 314 -8.24 -32.88 22.98
N ASP A 315 -7.78 -32.14 21.95
CA ASP A 315 -6.35 -31.96 21.73
C ASP A 315 -5.76 -30.93 22.71
N ILE A 316 -4.76 -31.37 23.46
CA ILE A 316 -4.02 -30.52 24.40
C ILE A 316 -2.96 -29.69 23.67
N GLY A 317 -2.60 -30.08 22.45
CA GLY A 317 -1.66 -29.41 21.55
C GLY A 317 -1.57 -30.17 20.25
N ILE A 318 -1.38 -29.46 19.15
CA ILE A 318 -1.22 -30.09 17.85
C ILE A 318 0.21 -30.57 17.71
N SER A 319 0.40 -31.89 17.64
CA SER A 319 1.72 -32.48 17.41
C SER A 319 2.14 -32.31 15.96
N PRO A 320 3.44 -32.06 15.67
CA PRO A 320 3.97 -32.07 14.31
C PRO A 320 3.64 -33.32 13.50
N ALA A 321 3.41 -34.45 14.16
CA ALA A 321 3.01 -35.70 13.52
C ALA A 321 1.62 -35.63 12.85
N ASN A 322 0.74 -34.75 13.31
CA ASN A 322 -0.64 -34.58 12.79
C ASN A 322 -0.79 -33.45 11.78
N THR A 323 0.32 -32.82 11.38
CA THR A 323 0.29 -31.64 10.47
C THR A 323 -0.35 -31.97 9.12
N MET A 324 -0.16 -33.16 8.60
CA MET A 324 -0.75 -33.55 7.31
C MET A 324 -2.28 -33.67 7.39
N SER A 325 -2.81 -34.25 8.45
CA SER A 325 -4.24 -34.34 8.70
C SER A 325 -4.83 -32.93 8.89
N LEU A 326 -4.19 -32.10 9.71
CA LEU A 326 -4.59 -30.73 9.94
C LEU A 326 -4.66 -29.92 8.62
N ASN A 327 -3.67 -30.06 7.74
CA ASN A 327 -3.68 -29.35 6.45
C ASN A 327 -4.85 -29.77 5.54
N ILE A 328 -5.27 -31.03 5.60
CA ILE A 328 -6.42 -31.53 4.85
C ILE A 328 -7.71 -30.90 5.41
N ASP A 329 -7.89 -30.93 6.73
CA ASP A 329 -9.06 -30.36 7.40
C ASP A 329 -9.16 -28.85 7.15
N LEU A 330 -8.02 -28.12 7.25
CA LEU A 330 -7.96 -26.69 6.98
C LEU A 330 -8.28 -26.37 5.52
N ARG A 331 -7.87 -27.22 4.58
CA ARG A 331 -8.20 -27.05 3.17
C ARG A 331 -9.69 -27.22 2.92
N ASP A 332 -10.31 -28.26 3.49
CA ASP A 332 -11.74 -28.48 3.35
C ASP A 332 -12.56 -27.35 3.98
N MET A 333 -12.13 -26.87 5.15
CA MET A 333 -12.71 -25.67 5.77
C MET A 333 -12.51 -24.41 4.94
N SER A 334 -11.38 -24.26 4.27
CA SER A 334 -11.12 -23.08 3.43
C SER A 334 -12.08 -22.96 2.26
N PHE A 335 -12.50 -24.08 1.67
CA PHE A 335 -13.57 -24.12 0.67
C PHE A 335 -14.94 -23.75 1.26
N ALA A 336 -15.27 -24.26 2.45
CA ALA A 336 -16.56 -23.99 3.09
C ALA A 336 -16.73 -22.53 3.52
N TYR A 337 -15.65 -21.89 3.98
CA TYR A 337 -15.65 -20.50 4.46
C TYR A 337 -15.15 -19.49 3.42
N GLU A 338 -14.76 -19.96 2.22
CA GLU A 338 -14.22 -19.11 1.14
C GLU A 338 -13.10 -18.18 1.63
N THR A 339 -12.14 -18.75 2.37
CA THR A 339 -10.99 -18.01 2.90
C THR A 339 -9.87 -18.96 3.25
N ASP A 340 -8.62 -18.54 3.05
CA ASP A 340 -7.47 -19.33 3.50
C ASP A 340 -7.38 -19.33 5.02
N ILE A 341 -6.89 -20.44 5.58
CA ILE A 341 -6.79 -20.64 7.02
C ILE A 341 -5.39 -21.11 7.36
N HIS A 342 -4.73 -20.41 8.27
CA HIS A 342 -3.42 -20.76 8.79
C HIS A 342 -3.49 -20.89 10.30
N VAL A 343 -2.84 -21.90 10.84
CA VAL A 343 -2.80 -22.17 12.28
C VAL A 343 -1.36 -22.14 12.77
N TYR A 344 -1.16 -21.42 13.87
CA TYR A 344 0.13 -21.24 14.51
C TYR A 344 0.08 -21.77 15.94
N ASP A 345 1.23 -22.23 16.44
CA ASP A 345 1.37 -22.64 17.85
C ASP A 345 1.40 -21.44 18.80
N LEU A 346 1.57 -21.70 20.12
CA LEU A 346 1.68 -20.67 21.14
C LEU A 346 2.94 -19.80 20.97
N ASN A 347 3.98 -20.34 20.32
CA ASN A 347 5.22 -19.61 20.01
C ASN A 347 5.11 -18.81 18.69
N GLY A 348 3.93 -18.81 18.06
CA GLY A 348 3.69 -18.12 16.80
C GLY A 348 4.22 -18.82 15.57
N ARG A 349 4.66 -20.08 15.64
CA ARG A 349 5.18 -20.85 14.51
C ARG A 349 4.04 -21.56 13.78
N LEU A 350 4.08 -21.56 12.45
CA LEU A 350 3.10 -22.25 11.61
C LEU A 350 3.11 -23.77 11.87
N ILE A 351 1.94 -24.32 12.16
CA ILE A 351 1.69 -25.75 12.36
C ILE A 351 0.74 -26.37 11.35
N GLY A 352 -0.11 -25.56 10.70
CA GLY A 352 -1.00 -26.03 9.66
C GLY A 352 -1.49 -24.91 8.76
N THR A 353 -1.80 -25.25 7.51
CA THR A 353 -2.29 -24.30 6.51
C THR A 353 -3.14 -24.96 5.44
N SER A 354 -4.17 -24.25 4.95
CA SER A 354 -4.93 -24.65 3.77
C SER A 354 -4.12 -24.55 2.47
N THR A 355 -3.04 -23.77 2.45
CA THR A 355 -2.23 -23.45 1.25
C THR A 355 -0.72 -23.65 1.48
N PRO A 356 -0.23 -24.90 1.66
CA PRO A 356 1.18 -25.17 1.99
C PRO A 356 2.18 -24.57 0.99
N LYS A 357 1.85 -24.62 -0.28
CA LYS A 357 2.76 -24.18 -1.36
C LYS A 357 3.15 -22.70 -1.30
N LEU A 358 2.36 -21.84 -0.65
CA LEU A 358 2.69 -20.43 -0.49
C LEU A 358 3.83 -20.22 0.51
N PHE A 359 3.83 -21.04 1.54
CA PHE A 359 4.90 -21.05 2.55
C PHE A 359 6.17 -21.69 2.01
N GLU A 360 6.04 -22.78 1.24
CA GLU A 360 7.16 -23.42 0.56
C GLU A 360 7.88 -22.49 -0.43
N LYS A 361 7.11 -21.59 -1.07
CA LYS A 361 7.65 -20.58 -2.00
C LYS A 361 8.05 -19.27 -1.31
N GLY A 362 8.01 -19.18 0.00
CA GLY A 362 8.40 -18.01 0.77
C GLY A 362 7.49 -16.78 0.58
N LEU A 363 6.26 -16.97 0.09
CA LEU A 363 5.31 -15.87 -0.11
C LEU A 363 4.65 -15.42 1.19
N LEU A 364 4.32 -16.37 2.05
CA LEU A 364 3.73 -16.10 3.36
C LEU A 364 4.71 -16.40 4.50
N PRO A 365 4.63 -15.64 5.59
CA PRO A 365 5.51 -15.80 6.73
C PRO A 365 5.20 -17.08 7.52
N THR A 366 6.25 -17.79 7.95
CA THR A 366 6.14 -18.99 8.80
C THR A 366 5.86 -18.67 10.26
N HIS A 367 5.92 -17.39 10.65
CA HIS A 367 5.57 -16.91 11.98
C HIS A 367 4.37 -15.95 11.90
N VAL A 368 3.54 -15.99 12.93
CA VAL A 368 2.41 -15.06 13.05
C VAL A 368 2.90 -13.62 13.12
N ALA A 369 2.07 -12.66 12.73
CA ALA A 369 2.40 -11.24 12.86
C ALA A 369 2.75 -10.90 14.32
N PRO A 370 3.87 -10.22 14.57
CA PRO A 370 4.37 -9.97 15.92
C PRO A 370 3.39 -9.18 16.79
N GLU A 371 2.56 -8.32 16.18
CA GLU A 371 1.51 -7.56 16.86
C GLU A 371 0.53 -8.45 17.63
N ILE A 372 0.32 -9.67 17.16
CA ILE A 372 -0.63 -10.61 17.77
C ILE A 372 -0.12 -11.17 19.11
N ILE A 373 1.20 -11.26 19.24
CA ILE A 373 1.85 -11.82 20.44
C ILE A 373 2.33 -10.71 21.37
N PHE A 374 3.01 -9.68 20.85
CA PHE A 374 3.79 -8.72 21.61
C PHE A 374 3.09 -7.36 21.80
N SER A 375 1.96 -7.09 21.15
CA SER A 375 1.24 -5.84 21.32
C SER A 375 0.15 -5.95 22.38
N ASP A 376 0.03 -4.94 23.25
CA ASP A 376 -1.08 -4.82 24.20
C ASP A 376 -2.43 -4.63 23.52
N ALA A 377 -2.44 -3.91 22.41
CA ALA A 377 -3.63 -3.69 21.59
C ALA A 377 -3.81 -4.79 20.54
N LYS A 378 -4.23 -5.97 20.95
CA LYS A 378 -4.52 -7.10 20.06
C LYS A 378 -5.60 -6.71 19.05
N LYS A 379 -5.18 -6.46 17.82
CA LYS A 379 -6.10 -6.18 16.71
C LYS A 379 -6.56 -7.49 16.12
N LEU A 380 -7.89 -7.72 16.13
CA LEU A 380 -8.47 -8.89 15.51
C LEU A 380 -8.27 -8.90 13.98
N VAL A 381 -8.18 -7.72 13.36
CA VAL A 381 -8.00 -7.56 11.90
C VAL A 381 -6.97 -6.48 11.63
N GLN A 382 -5.97 -6.81 10.83
CA GLN A 382 -4.87 -5.91 10.46
C GLN A 382 -4.46 -6.08 9.00
N TYR A 383 -3.59 -5.20 8.52
CA TYR A 383 -2.97 -5.32 7.21
C TYR A 383 -1.62 -5.99 7.32
N ASP A 384 -1.46 -7.11 6.63
CA ASP A 384 -0.19 -7.77 6.40
C ASP A 384 0.35 -7.44 5.01
N ARG A 385 1.58 -7.85 4.71
CA ARG A 385 2.22 -7.58 3.41
C ARG A 385 2.91 -8.80 2.81
N ILE A 386 2.84 -8.90 1.49
CA ILE A 386 3.71 -9.76 0.67
C ILE A 386 4.41 -8.81 -0.31
N GLY A 387 5.69 -8.56 -0.12
CA GLY A 387 6.40 -7.57 -0.91
C GLY A 387 5.72 -6.21 -0.88
N ASN A 388 5.28 -5.74 -2.05
CA ASN A 388 4.58 -4.46 -2.20
C ASN A 388 3.06 -4.57 -2.01
N VAL A 389 2.53 -5.80 -1.94
CA VAL A 389 1.08 -6.06 -1.83
C VAL A 389 0.66 -6.07 -0.38
N ARG A 390 -0.33 -5.24 -0.03
CA ARG A 390 -0.98 -5.27 1.28
C ARG A 390 -2.27 -6.06 1.19
N TYR A 391 -2.49 -6.94 2.14
CA TYR A 391 -3.72 -7.71 2.25
C TYR A 391 -4.26 -7.66 3.69
N LEU A 392 -5.53 -7.94 3.84
CA LEU A 392 -6.19 -7.92 5.13
C LEU A 392 -6.07 -9.30 5.77
N SER A 393 -5.72 -9.38 7.04
CA SER A 393 -5.70 -10.63 7.80
C SER A 393 -6.52 -10.50 9.08
N ALA A 394 -7.35 -11.50 9.37
CA ALA A 394 -7.97 -11.61 10.68
C ALA A 394 -7.23 -12.65 11.51
N TYR A 395 -7.03 -12.31 12.76
CA TYR A 395 -6.39 -13.17 13.74
C TYR A 395 -7.34 -13.47 14.90
N THR A 396 -7.32 -14.71 15.34
CA THR A 396 -8.07 -15.12 16.54
C THR A 396 -7.28 -16.18 17.32
N GLU A 397 -7.61 -16.35 18.58
CA GLU A 397 -6.99 -17.40 19.39
C GLU A 397 -7.51 -18.77 18.97
N PHE A 398 -6.63 -19.74 18.89
CA PHE A 398 -7.01 -21.14 18.76
C PHE A 398 -7.21 -21.72 20.16
N ILE A 399 -8.45 -22.07 20.46
CA ILE A 399 -8.89 -22.52 21.77
C ILE A 399 -9.41 -23.96 21.62
N ASN A 400 -9.02 -24.85 22.53
CA ASN A 400 -9.58 -26.21 22.57
C ASN A 400 -10.94 -26.26 23.27
N GLY A 401 -11.54 -27.43 23.35
CA GLY A 401 -12.83 -27.63 24.02
C GLY A 401 -12.85 -27.30 25.51
N ASN A 402 -11.72 -27.32 26.17
CA ASN A 402 -11.55 -26.93 27.59
C ASN A 402 -11.29 -25.43 27.77
N TYR A 403 -11.52 -24.61 26.72
CA TYR A 403 -11.24 -23.18 26.70
C TYR A 403 -9.78 -22.80 26.97
N THR A 404 -8.85 -23.74 26.76
CA THR A 404 -7.43 -23.49 26.87
C THR A 404 -6.89 -23.03 25.53
N LYS A 405 -6.14 -21.93 25.50
CA LYS A 405 -5.47 -21.45 24.32
C LYS A 405 -4.34 -22.41 23.92
N ILE A 406 -4.36 -22.90 22.70
CA ILE A 406 -3.36 -23.81 22.14
C ILE A 406 -2.59 -23.20 20.95
N GLY A 407 -2.98 -22.03 20.50
CA GLY A 407 -2.30 -21.33 19.41
C GLY A 407 -3.06 -20.13 18.88
N TYR A 408 -2.83 -19.84 17.62
CA TYR A 408 -3.48 -18.72 16.90
C TYR A 408 -3.97 -19.20 15.54
N ILE A 409 -5.05 -18.58 15.07
CA ILE A 409 -5.62 -18.81 13.74
C ILE A 409 -5.50 -17.49 12.97
N ALA A 410 -4.99 -17.54 11.74
CA ALA A 410 -4.96 -16.41 10.83
C ALA A 410 -5.77 -16.71 9.56
N LEU A 411 -6.57 -15.75 9.15
CA LEU A 411 -7.34 -15.78 7.91
C LEU A 411 -6.87 -14.64 7.03
N PRO A 412 -5.94 -14.88 6.09
CA PRO A 412 -5.60 -13.88 5.10
C PRO A 412 -6.75 -13.70 4.12
N HIS A 413 -7.07 -12.47 3.82
CA HIS A 413 -8.08 -12.09 2.85
C HIS A 413 -7.49 -11.14 1.85
N PHE A 414 -7.30 -11.64 0.65
CA PHE A 414 -6.82 -10.84 -0.46
C PHE A 414 -8.03 -10.20 -1.12
N ILE A 415 -8.26 -8.93 -0.81
CA ILE A 415 -9.28 -8.14 -1.49
C ILE A 415 -8.79 -7.93 -2.91
N SER A 416 -9.44 -8.59 -3.88
CA SER A 416 -9.13 -8.33 -5.28
C SER A 416 -9.44 -6.87 -5.59
N GLN A 417 -8.57 -6.22 -6.35
CA GLN A 417 -8.85 -4.85 -6.82
C GLN A 417 -10.15 -4.79 -7.64
N GLU A 418 -10.54 -5.92 -8.21
CA GLU A 418 -11.80 -6.08 -8.93
C GLU A 418 -13.02 -6.02 -8.03
N GLU A 419 -13.01 -6.75 -6.90
CA GLU A 419 -14.11 -6.68 -5.92
C GLU A 419 -14.26 -5.27 -5.39
N MET A 420 -13.14 -4.63 -5.03
CA MET A 420 -13.16 -3.24 -4.58
C MET A 420 -13.63 -2.30 -5.70
N ALA A 421 -13.15 -2.49 -6.93
CA ALA A 421 -13.56 -1.67 -8.06
C ALA A 421 -15.02 -1.92 -8.45
N ALA A 422 -15.50 -3.17 -8.40
CA ALA A 422 -16.89 -3.54 -8.69
C ALA A 422 -17.87 -2.95 -7.65
N ASP A 423 -17.54 -3.04 -6.36
CA ASP A 423 -18.36 -2.46 -5.30
C ASP A 423 -18.37 -0.93 -5.35
N LEU A 424 -17.21 -0.31 -5.58
CA LEU A 424 -17.12 1.14 -5.78
C LEU A 424 -17.83 1.59 -7.07
N GLN A 425 -17.78 0.78 -8.13
CA GLN A 425 -18.50 1.06 -9.37
C GLN A 425 -20.02 0.97 -9.15
N THR A 426 -20.49 -0.06 -8.44
CA THR A 426 -21.91 -0.21 -8.10
C THR A 426 -22.41 0.97 -7.28
N PHE A 427 -21.63 1.41 -6.30
CA PHE A 427 -21.92 2.61 -5.52
C PHE A 427 -21.94 3.87 -6.40
N ASN A 428 -20.96 4.06 -7.28
CA ASN A 428 -20.89 5.19 -8.19
C ASN A 428 -22.05 5.20 -9.19
N MET A 429 -22.44 4.03 -9.71
CA MET A 429 -23.58 3.89 -10.60
C MET A 429 -24.91 4.30 -9.94
N GLN A 430 -25.05 4.11 -8.64
CA GLN A 430 -26.24 4.50 -7.88
C GLN A 430 -26.23 5.98 -7.53
N ILE A 431 -25.09 6.53 -7.18
CA ILE A 431 -24.98 7.91 -6.65
C ILE A 431 -24.80 8.95 -7.76
N LEU A 432 -24.07 8.63 -8.84
CA LEU A 432 -23.82 9.58 -9.92
C LEU A 432 -25.09 10.17 -10.56
N PRO A 433 -26.14 9.37 -10.88
CA PRO A 433 -27.40 9.93 -11.40
C PRO A 433 -28.07 10.88 -10.41
N LEU A 434 -28.01 10.58 -9.11
CA LEU A 434 -28.57 11.45 -8.07
C LEU A 434 -27.84 12.80 -8.05
N TYR A 435 -26.51 12.82 -8.14
CA TYR A 435 -25.75 14.08 -8.21
C TYR A 435 -26.03 14.88 -9.48
N ILE A 436 -26.20 14.21 -10.62
CA ILE A 436 -26.58 14.86 -11.88
C ILE A 436 -27.97 15.51 -11.73
N LEU A 437 -28.91 14.80 -11.13
CA LEU A 437 -30.26 15.32 -10.90
C LEU A 437 -30.25 16.51 -9.93
N LEU A 438 -29.48 16.47 -8.85
CA LEU A 438 -29.26 17.55 -7.92
C LEU A 438 -28.63 18.77 -8.61
N LEU A 439 -27.68 18.55 -9.51
CA LEU A 439 -27.00 19.59 -10.27
C LEU A 439 -28.01 20.30 -11.22
N LEU A 440 -28.79 19.52 -11.96
CA LEU A 440 -29.84 20.08 -12.83
C LEU A 440 -30.90 20.86 -12.02
N GLY A 441 -31.34 20.27 -10.90
CA GLY A 441 -32.28 20.94 -9.98
C GLY A 441 -31.71 22.25 -9.44
N SER A 442 -30.43 22.29 -9.05
CA SER A 442 -29.78 23.50 -8.55
C SER A 442 -29.71 24.61 -9.61
N ILE A 443 -29.45 24.26 -10.88
CA ILE A 443 -29.45 25.24 -11.99
C ILE A 443 -30.84 25.84 -12.17
N ILE A 444 -31.92 25.03 -12.11
CA ILE A 444 -33.30 25.48 -12.23
C ILE A 444 -33.64 26.41 -11.07
N VAL A 445 -33.30 26.06 -9.83
CA VAL A 445 -33.52 26.86 -8.65
C VAL A 445 -32.81 28.22 -8.76
N VAL A 446 -31.54 28.21 -9.14
CA VAL A 446 -30.77 29.44 -9.35
C VAL A 446 -31.41 30.33 -10.43
N TRP A 447 -31.90 29.71 -11.52
CA TRP A 447 -32.59 30.45 -12.58
C TRP A 447 -33.90 31.13 -12.09
N ILE A 448 -34.74 30.38 -11.33
CA ILE A 448 -35.99 30.89 -10.77
C ILE A 448 -35.72 32.04 -9.78
N VAL A 449 -34.76 31.83 -8.84
CA VAL A 449 -34.40 32.85 -7.84
C VAL A 449 -33.85 34.10 -8.52
N SER A 450 -32.95 33.93 -9.49
CA SER A 450 -32.37 35.03 -10.26
C SER A 450 -33.47 35.85 -11.00
N TYR A 451 -34.45 35.16 -11.61
CA TYR A 451 -35.54 35.78 -12.31
C TYR A 451 -36.45 36.57 -11.34
N ARG A 452 -36.84 35.99 -10.20
CA ARG A 452 -37.70 36.65 -9.20
C ARG A 452 -37.04 37.88 -8.58
N VAL A 453 -35.78 37.75 -8.15
CA VAL A 453 -35.04 38.88 -7.57
C VAL A 453 -34.89 40.02 -8.56
N THR A 454 -34.63 39.74 -9.83
CA THR A 454 -34.46 40.75 -10.86
C THR A 454 -35.77 41.43 -11.18
N SER A 455 -36.91 40.70 -11.23
CA SER A 455 -38.22 41.30 -11.50
C SER A 455 -38.67 42.18 -10.36
N SER A 456 -38.49 41.80 -9.10
CA SER A 456 -38.84 42.61 -7.93
C SER A 456 -38.01 43.90 -7.85
N LEU A 457 -36.70 43.84 -8.14
CA LEU A 457 -35.83 45.02 -8.15
C LEU A 457 -36.14 45.97 -9.32
N SER A 458 -36.53 45.46 -10.48
CA SER A 458 -36.91 46.29 -11.62
C SER A 458 -38.23 47.06 -11.38
N LEU A 459 -39.16 46.49 -10.60
CA LEU A 459 -40.37 47.13 -10.18
C LEU A 459 -40.09 48.29 -9.21
N VAL A 460 -39.18 48.08 -8.24
CA VAL A 460 -38.79 49.13 -7.28
C VAL A 460 -38.03 50.27 -7.98
N THR A 461 -37.13 49.98 -8.91
CA THR A 461 -36.44 51.03 -9.70
C THR A 461 -37.41 51.84 -10.57
N LYS A 462 -38.38 51.16 -11.17
CA LYS A 462 -39.41 51.86 -11.97
C LYS A 462 -40.30 52.77 -11.12
N GLN A 463 -40.68 52.31 -9.92
CA GLN A 463 -41.43 53.13 -8.97
C GLN A 463 -40.63 54.33 -8.44
N LEU A 464 -39.34 54.20 -8.25
CA LEU A 464 -38.45 55.30 -7.87
C LEU A 464 -38.26 56.30 -8.99
N GLU A 465 -38.08 55.86 -10.24
CA GLU A 465 -38.00 56.75 -11.43
C GLU A 465 -39.35 57.48 -11.67
N GLU A 466 -40.50 56.83 -11.48
CA GLU A 466 -41.80 57.44 -11.57
C GLU A 466 -42.07 58.52 -10.46
N ASN A 467 -41.55 58.24 -9.24
CA ASN A 467 -41.61 59.20 -8.15
C ASN A 467 -40.66 60.39 -8.32
N GLU A 468 -39.45 60.19 -8.85
CA GLU A 468 -38.55 61.31 -9.17
C GLU A 468 -39.08 62.17 -10.33
N ALA A 469 -39.70 61.56 -11.34
CA ALA A 469 -40.31 62.31 -12.45
C ALA A 469 -41.55 63.07 -12.01
N GLY A 470 -42.25 62.61 -10.99
CA GLY A 470 -43.43 63.35 -10.39
C GLY A 470 -43.06 64.52 -9.49
N GLN A 471 -41.83 64.58 -8.99
CA GLN A 471 -41.37 65.76 -8.20
C GLN A 471 -40.80 66.92 -9.03
N HIS A 472 -40.65 66.73 -10.34
CA HIS A 472 -40.17 67.79 -11.25
C HIS A 472 -41.28 68.52 -12.01
N ILE A 473 -42.56 68.37 -11.60
CA ILE A 473 -43.73 69.04 -12.24
C ILE A 473 -44.48 69.87 -11.21
N ASP A 474 -43.79 70.56 -10.29
CA ASP A 474 -44.35 71.71 -9.54
C ASP A 474 -43.35 72.86 -9.49
#